data_a2ee60aa35ef876ba597113198be13c9
#
_entry.id   a2ee60aa35ef876ba597113198be13c9
#
_cell.length_a   1.000
_cell.length_b   1.000
_cell.length_c   1.000
_cell.angle_alpha   90.00
_cell.angle_beta   90.00
_cell.angle_gamma   90.00
#
_symmetry.space_group_name_H-M   'P 1'
#
loop_
_entity.id
_entity.type
_entity.pdbx_description
1 polymer ?
#
loop_
_entity_poly.entity_id
_entity_poly.type
_entity_poly.pdbx_seq_one_letter_code
_entity_poly.pdbx_strand_id
1 'polypeptide(L)'
;MIYVVVIPPVIAAIVNALVINRRLSAPALSLMRNEQNIRNISRMEIKSGGFVRKFRMRQLLREMRANITVAACMFVSMLILMLGLDCYSMCNNVTTDMLAGATYEYMYTLKYPTSEAPEGSEACYVKSLEKEKDGYTLDITVIGIDSDNPYYNVDVKKGKSIVTASLSVAQRYGVAEGDKLILTDEAAGTDYAFTVGGISDYSAGLAVFMDIDSMRELFRQDDDYYNMVLSDKALDIDEGRIYSVTAKSDIERSSKVFAELMSGMVITLVGTSAVIFVVVMYLMMGVMIDRSSFGISLLKTFGYSKKDVKKLYLDGNAITIAISAIICLPLSKLVMDRIYPSFIPNVACGINLNFAWYLY
;
A
#
# COMPACT_ATOMS: atom_id res chain seq x y z
N MET A 1 6.28 -14.71 16.33
CA MET A 1 6.61 -13.69 17.36
C MET A 1 8.07 -13.74 17.81
N ILE A 2 8.66 -14.88 18.16
CA ILE A 2 10.04 -14.99 18.66
C ILE A 2 11.06 -14.39 17.68
N TYR A 3 10.92 -14.61 16.38
CA TYR A 3 11.86 -14.08 15.38
C TYR A 3 11.87 -12.54 15.33
N VAL A 4 10.72 -11.89 15.48
CA VAL A 4 10.62 -10.41 15.43
C VAL A 4 11.30 -9.76 16.64
N VAL A 5 11.31 -10.42 17.79
CA VAL A 5 11.92 -9.91 19.02
C VAL A 5 13.42 -10.21 19.09
N VAL A 6 13.88 -11.35 18.54
CA VAL A 6 15.26 -11.81 18.65
C VAL A 6 16.15 -11.30 17.51
N ILE A 7 15.64 -11.23 16.28
CA ILE A 7 16.45 -10.84 15.11
C ILE A 7 17.04 -9.43 15.23
N PRO A 8 16.28 -8.36 15.58
CA PRO A 8 16.84 -7.01 15.65
C PRO A 8 17.97 -6.84 16.67
N PRO A 9 17.85 -7.33 17.93
CA PRO A 9 18.96 -7.26 18.89
C PRO A 9 20.19 -8.05 18.45
N VAL A 10 20.02 -9.22 17.82
CA VAL A 10 21.13 -10.03 17.31
C VAL A 10 21.86 -9.29 16.18
N ILE A 11 21.12 -8.73 15.22
CA ILE A 11 21.70 -7.91 14.15
C ILE A 11 22.45 -6.71 14.75
N ALA A 12 21.84 -6.00 15.70
CA ALA A 12 22.46 -4.87 16.37
C ALA A 12 23.75 -5.28 17.10
N ALA A 13 23.75 -6.41 17.79
CA ALA A 13 24.95 -6.95 18.47
C ALA A 13 26.07 -7.29 17.48
N ILE A 14 25.73 -7.95 16.36
CA ILE A 14 26.70 -8.31 15.30
C ILE A 14 27.28 -7.03 14.67
N VAL A 15 26.44 -6.05 14.30
CA VAL A 15 26.90 -4.80 13.72
C VAL A 15 27.79 -4.03 14.68
N ASN A 16 27.42 -3.93 15.98
CA ASN A 16 28.24 -3.31 17.00
C ASN A 16 29.59 -4.02 17.16
N ALA A 17 29.59 -5.36 17.25
CA ALA A 17 30.81 -6.13 17.37
C ALA A 17 31.76 -5.91 16.17
N LEU A 18 31.22 -5.90 14.94
CA LEU A 18 31.98 -5.64 13.73
C LEU A 18 32.56 -4.22 13.69
N VAL A 19 31.77 -3.22 14.08
CA VAL A 19 32.21 -1.81 14.10
C VAL A 19 33.29 -1.58 15.18
N ILE A 20 33.09 -2.15 16.39
CA ILE A 20 34.03 -2.03 17.49
C ILE A 20 35.33 -2.75 17.15
N ASN A 21 35.26 -3.99 16.65
CA ASN A 21 36.44 -4.76 16.27
C ASN A 21 37.26 -4.05 15.18
N ARG A 22 36.58 -3.45 14.19
CA ARG A 22 37.24 -2.67 13.13
C ARG A 22 37.87 -1.37 13.63
N ARG A 23 37.35 -0.77 14.70
CA ARG A 23 37.95 0.43 15.33
C ARG A 23 39.09 0.09 16.28
N LEU A 24 38.96 -1.00 17.02
CA LEU A 24 40.02 -1.46 17.94
C LEU A 24 41.25 -2.01 17.21
N SER A 25 41.07 -2.49 15.95
CA SER A 25 42.19 -2.95 15.11
C SER A 25 43.05 -1.80 14.58
N ALA A 26 42.71 -0.53 14.85
CA ALA A 26 43.53 0.60 14.46
C ALA A 26 44.76 0.73 15.44
N PRO A 27 45.96 1.11 14.94
CA PRO A 27 47.15 1.26 15.79
C PRO A 27 46.89 2.27 16.89
N ALA A 28 47.31 1.95 18.12
CA ALA A 28 47.08 2.78 19.31
C ALA A 28 47.58 4.24 19.13
N LEU A 29 48.64 4.40 18.37
CA LEU A 29 49.25 5.72 18.10
C LEU A 29 48.33 6.62 17.21
N SER A 30 47.58 6.01 16.27
CA SER A 30 46.59 6.73 15.43
C SER A 30 45.35 7.12 16.20
N LEU A 31 44.95 6.32 17.21
CA LEU A 31 43.86 6.63 18.12
C LEU A 31 44.19 7.76 19.08
N MET A 32 45.41 7.78 19.61
CA MET A 32 45.91 8.85 20.52
C MET A 32 46.08 10.20 19.80
N ARG A 33 46.56 10.18 18.56
CA ARG A 33 46.74 11.42 17.77
C ARG A 33 45.47 11.97 17.18
N ASN A 34 44.36 11.25 17.25
CA ASN A 34 43.12 11.60 16.57
C ASN A 34 43.33 11.95 15.08
N GLU A 35 44.31 11.29 14.46
CA GLU A 35 44.59 11.48 13.04
C GLU A 35 43.43 10.93 12.24
N GLN A 36 42.53 11.79 11.84
CA GLN A 36 41.54 11.46 10.82
C GLN A 36 42.34 11.14 9.56
N ASN A 37 42.23 9.89 9.11
CA ASN A 37 42.84 9.42 7.89
C ASN A 37 42.34 10.32 6.73
N ILE A 38 43.09 11.38 6.43
CA ILE A 38 42.82 12.30 5.33
C ILE A 38 43.15 11.52 4.06
N ARG A 39 42.19 10.78 3.60
CA ARG A 39 42.25 10.16 2.30
C ARG A 39 42.44 11.27 1.27
N ASN A 40 43.55 11.22 0.53
CA ASN A 40 43.81 12.10 -0.60
C ASN A 40 42.63 12.08 -1.55
N ILE A 41 41.68 13.00 -1.37
CA ILE A 41 40.63 13.23 -2.33
C ILE A 41 41.31 13.89 -3.51
N SER A 42 41.35 13.19 -4.62
CA SER A 42 41.82 13.65 -5.93
C SER A 42 41.54 15.14 -6.10
N ARG A 43 42.54 15.84 -6.61
CA ARG A 43 42.45 17.26 -7.01
C ARG A 43 41.41 17.45 -8.11
N MET A 44 40.14 17.37 -7.75
CA MET A 44 39.06 17.75 -8.66
C MET A 44 39.07 19.27 -8.82
N GLU A 45 39.57 19.75 -9.94
CA GLU A 45 39.49 21.16 -10.34
C GLU A 45 38.04 21.49 -10.73
N ILE A 46 37.31 22.09 -9.81
CA ILE A 46 35.97 22.65 -10.09
C ILE A 46 36.22 23.97 -10.82
N LYS A 47 36.08 23.96 -12.11
CA LYS A 47 36.46 25.10 -13.01
C LYS A 47 35.46 26.27 -12.98
N SER A 48 34.23 26.13 -12.42
CA SER A 48 33.21 27.17 -12.48
C SER A 48 32.55 27.46 -11.11
N GLY A 49 32.41 28.72 -10.75
CA GLY A 49 31.65 29.20 -9.59
C GLY A 49 32.45 30.01 -8.55
N GLY A 50 31.76 30.85 -7.77
CA GLY A 50 32.33 31.63 -6.67
C GLY A 50 32.89 30.78 -5.54
N PHE A 51 33.75 31.36 -4.71
CA PHE A 51 34.44 30.69 -3.59
C PHE A 51 33.53 29.85 -2.70
N VAL A 52 32.37 30.38 -2.30
CA VAL A 52 31.41 29.70 -1.43
C VAL A 52 30.87 28.44 -2.07
N ARG A 53 30.57 28.46 -3.37
CA ARG A 53 30.05 27.31 -4.12
C ARG A 53 31.10 26.20 -4.26
N LYS A 54 32.34 26.60 -4.56
CA LYS A 54 33.48 25.65 -4.65
C LYS A 54 33.78 25.01 -3.29
N PHE A 55 33.72 25.80 -2.22
CA PHE A 55 33.93 25.32 -0.85
C PHE A 55 32.85 24.29 -0.47
N ARG A 56 31.56 24.61 -0.69
CA ARG A 56 30.43 23.70 -0.38
C ARG A 56 30.54 22.40 -1.15
N MET A 57 30.85 22.44 -2.44
CA MET A 57 30.99 21.24 -3.27
C MET A 57 32.13 20.35 -2.80
N ARG A 58 33.27 20.93 -2.43
CA ARG A 58 34.40 20.18 -1.85
C ARG A 58 34.06 19.59 -0.49
N GLN A 59 33.33 20.29 0.33
CA GLN A 59 32.86 19.79 1.61
C GLN A 59 31.91 18.61 1.43
N LEU A 60 30.93 18.70 0.52
CA LEU A 60 30.01 17.61 0.18
C LEU A 60 30.75 16.34 -0.24
N LEU A 61 31.75 16.46 -1.11
CA LEU A 61 32.57 15.34 -1.58
C LEU A 61 33.46 14.77 -0.47
N ARG A 62 33.99 15.60 0.41
CA ARG A 62 34.82 15.15 1.53
C ARG A 62 34.01 14.38 2.56
N GLU A 63 32.76 14.76 2.75
CA GLU A 63 31.84 14.16 3.76
C GLU A 63 30.85 13.16 3.12
N MET A 64 31.13 12.65 1.91
CA MET A 64 30.22 11.75 1.17
C MET A 64 29.71 10.57 2.00
N ARG A 65 30.54 9.96 2.85
CA ARG A 65 30.12 8.85 3.69
C ARG A 65 29.08 9.27 4.74
N ALA A 66 29.24 10.44 5.34
CA ALA A 66 28.26 10.98 6.28
C ALA A 66 26.96 11.33 5.54
N ASN A 67 27.06 11.94 4.37
CA ASN A 67 25.91 12.32 3.54
C ASN A 67 25.12 11.10 3.07
N ILE A 68 25.79 10.00 2.70
CA ILE A 68 25.14 8.72 2.36
C ILE A 68 24.41 8.16 3.57
N THR A 69 25.00 8.22 4.77
CA THR A 69 24.33 7.74 6.00
C THR A 69 23.08 8.58 6.30
N VAL A 70 23.16 9.90 6.16
CA VAL A 70 22.00 10.81 6.32
C VAL A 70 20.90 10.46 5.29
N ALA A 71 21.28 10.30 4.03
CA ALA A 71 20.36 9.95 2.97
C ALA A 71 19.68 8.58 3.23
N ALA A 72 20.44 7.58 3.69
CA ALA A 72 19.89 6.26 4.01
C ALA A 72 18.91 6.31 5.20
N CYS A 73 19.25 7.02 6.27
CA CYS A 73 18.35 7.21 7.41
C CYS A 73 17.09 7.98 7.02
N MET A 74 17.23 8.99 6.18
CA MET A 74 16.13 9.78 5.65
C MET A 74 15.21 8.93 4.76
N PHE A 75 15.81 8.08 3.91
CA PHE A 75 15.08 7.14 3.07
C PHE A 75 14.22 6.17 3.90
N VAL A 76 14.80 5.54 4.92
CA VAL A 76 14.06 4.62 5.80
C VAL A 76 12.92 5.34 6.54
N SER A 77 13.19 6.54 7.09
CA SER A 77 12.15 7.32 7.77
C SER A 77 11.02 7.72 6.83
N MET A 78 11.35 8.06 5.58
CA MET A 78 10.39 8.44 4.56
C MET A 78 9.56 7.25 4.08
N LEU A 79 10.17 6.06 3.98
CA LEU A 79 9.43 4.81 3.69
C LEU A 79 8.36 4.53 4.75
N ILE A 80 8.70 4.67 6.05
CA ILE A 80 7.75 4.42 7.13
C ILE A 80 6.63 5.48 7.10
N LEU A 81 6.95 6.73 6.81
CA LEU A 81 5.96 7.79 6.69
C LEU A 81 5.02 7.55 5.50
N MET A 82 5.55 7.21 4.33
CA MET A 82 4.75 6.85 3.16
C MET A 82 3.86 5.65 3.43
N LEU A 83 4.38 4.60 4.06
CA LEU A 83 3.59 3.45 4.44
C LEU A 83 2.36 3.86 5.27
N GLY A 84 2.54 4.76 6.24
CA GLY A 84 1.44 5.28 7.05
C GLY A 84 0.42 6.07 6.24
N LEU A 85 0.86 6.94 5.35
CA LEU A 85 -0.01 7.75 4.48
C LEU A 85 -0.75 6.90 3.45
N ASP A 86 -0.07 5.93 2.86
CA ASP A 86 -0.68 4.99 1.91
C ASP A 86 -1.73 4.11 2.60
N CYS A 87 -1.46 3.63 3.83
CA CYS A 87 -2.46 2.96 4.66
C CYS A 87 -3.69 3.83 4.93
N TYR A 88 -3.49 5.10 5.23
CA TYR A 88 -4.60 6.05 5.42
C TYR A 88 -5.43 6.21 4.15
N SER A 89 -4.76 6.43 3.02
CA SER A 89 -5.42 6.55 1.72
C SER A 89 -6.16 5.26 1.34
N MET A 90 -5.55 4.11 1.60
CA MET A 90 -6.17 2.81 1.39
C MET A 90 -7.47 2.66 2.17
N CYS A 91 -7.48 2.97 3.47
CA CYS A 91 -8.69 2.89 4.29
C CYS A 91 -9.81 3.80 3.75
N ASN A 92 -9.46 4.99 3.29
CA ASN A 92 -10.42 5.93 2.70
C ASN A 92 -10.94 5.43 1.35
N ASN A 93 -10.07 4.90 0.49
CA ASN A 93 -10.44 4.34 -0.81
C ASN A 93 -11.36 3.12 -0.66
N VAL A 94 -11.07 2.21 0.29
CA VAL A 94 -11.93 1.05 0.56
C VAL A 94 -13.37 1.50 0.86
N THR A 95 -13.55 2.52 1.69
CA THR A 95 -14.90 3.04 1.99
C THR A 95 -15.60 3.60 0.76
N THR A 96 -14.87 4.34 -0.07
CA THR A 96 -15.40 4.96 -1.28
C THR A 96 -15.71 3.92 -2.36
N ASP A 97 -14.79 2.97 -2.57
CA ASP A 97 -14.89 1.97 -3.64
C ASP A 97 -15.94 0.89 -3.32
N MET A 98 -16.14 0.55 -2.04
CA MET A 98 -17.23 -0.34 -1.62
C MET A 98 -18.62 0.22 -1.99
N LEU A 99 -18.78 1.54 -1.89
CA LEU A 99 -20.05 2.21 -2.20
C LEU A 99 -20.23 2.51 -3.69
N ALA A 100 -19.13 2.73 -4.42
CA ALA A 100 -19.18 3.04 -5.84
C ALA A 100 -19.53 1.82 -6.71
N GLY A 101 -19.21 0.61 -6.25
CA GLY A 101 -19.44 -0.63 -6.98
C GLY A 101 -20.89 -1.11 -6.99
N ALA A 102 -21.76 -0.59 -6.09
CA ALA A 102 -23.16 -0.99 -5.97
C ALA A 102 -24.05 0.23 -5.77
N THR A 103 -24.96 0.45 -6.70
CA THR A 103 -25.86 1.62 -6.70
C THR A 103 -27.23 1.33 -6.12
N TYR A 104 -27.54 0.07 -5.78
CA TYR A 104 -28.81 -0.33 -5.15
C TYR A 104 -28.95 0.18 -3.71
N GLU A 105 -30.19 0.40 -3.28
CA GLU A 105 -30.47 0.73 -1.86
C GLU A 105 -30.73 -0.52 -1.00
N TYR A 106 -31.33 -1.57 -1.59
CA TYR A 106 -31.63 -2.83 -0.90
C TYR A 106 -31.25 -4.03 -1.76
N MET A 107 -30.63 -5.02 -1.13
CA MET A 107 -30.32 -6.32 -1.68
C MET A 107 -31.00 -7.39 -0.83
N TYR A 108 -31.92 -8.12 -1.42
CA TYR A 108 -32.65 -9.22 -0.79
C TYR A 108 -32.09 -10.54 -1.30
N THR A 109 -31.59 -11.38 -0.41
CA THR A 109 -31.26 -12.77 -0.73
C THR A 109 -32.44 -13.65 -0.30
N LEU A 110 -32.92 -14.48 -1.19
CA LEU A 110 -34.09 -15.32 -0.98
C LEU A 110 -33.69 -16.75 -0.60
N LYS A 111 -34.49 -17.39 0.28
CA LYS A 111 -34.32 -18.81 0.65
C LYS A 111 -34.76 -19.73 -0.50
N TYR A 112 -35.81 -19.31 -1.19
CA TYR A 112 -36.43 -20.08 -2.28
C TYR A 112 -36.67 -19.16 -3.48
N PRO A 113 -36.37 -19.63 -4.71
CA PRO A 113 -36.68 -18.88 -5.90
C PRO A 113 -38.21 -18.72 -6.05
N THR A 114 -38.60 -17.66 -6.70
CA THR A 114 -39.99 -17.39 -7.11
C THR A 114 -40.06 -17.25 -8.61
N SER A 115 -41.23 -17.50 -9.19
CA SER A 115 -41.45 -17.38 -10.64
C SER A 115 -41.54 -15.94 -11.13
N GLU A 116 -41.83 -14.99 -10.26
CA GLU A 116 -41.97 -13.57 -10.64
C GLU A 116 -41.19 -12.68 -9.68
N ALA A 117 -40.33 -11.82 -10.25
CA ALA A 117 -39.64 -10.81 -9.51
C ALA A 117 -40.60 -9.68 -9.09
N PRO A 118 -40.48 -9.10 -7.89
CA PRO A 118 -41.32 -7.97 -7.49
C PRO A 118 -41.18 -6.79 -8.43
N GLU A 119 -42.28 -6.08 -8.69
CA GLU A 119 -42.29 -4.90 -9.56
C GLU A 119 -41.26 -3.85 -9.10
N GLY A 120 -40.46 -3.35 -10.04
CA GLY A 120 -39.44 -2.33 -9.79
C GLY A 120 -38.18 -2.86 -9.11
N SER A 121 -37.92 -4.15 -9.25
CA SER A 121 -36.70 -4.81 -8.78
C SER A 121 -35.99 -5.53 -9.93
N GLU A 122 -34.68 -5.72 -9.76
CA GLU A 122 -33.84 -6.48 -10.66
C GLU A 122 -33.52 -7.87 -10.07
N ALA A 123 -33.83 -8.89 -10.86
CA ALA A 123 -33.54 -10.26 -10.48
C ALA A 123 -32.09 -10.63 -10.80
N CYS A 124 -31.41 -11.22 -9.85
CA CYS A 124 -30.06 -11.71 -9.97
C CYS A 124 -29.96 -13.16 -9.52
N TYR A 125 -29.02 -13.88 -10.09
CA TYR A 125 -28.70 -15.24 -9.64
C TYR A 125 -27.34 -15.25 -8.95
N VAL A 126 -27.29 -15.75 -7.72
CA VAL A 126 -26.05 -15.80 -6.93
C VAL A 126 -25.73 -17.22 -6.53
N LYS A 127 -24.49 -17.60 -6.70
CA LYS A 127 -23.94 -18.88 -6.24
C LYS A 127 -22.57 -18.70 -5.65
N SER A 128 -22.30 -19.28 -4.47
CA SER A 128 -20.97 -19.31 -3.87
C SER A 128 -20.20 -20.50 -4.44
N LEU A 129 -18.98 -20.22 -4.88
CA LEU A 129 -17.99 -21.22 -5.27
C LEU A 129 -16.69 -20.92 -4.49
N GLU A 130 -15.84 -21.91 -4.36
CA GLU A 130 -14.64 -21.81 -3.58
C GLU A 130 -13.38 -21.75 -4.43
N LYS A 131 -12.36 -21.10 -3.90
CA LYS A 131 -11.02 -21.14 -4.46
C LYS A 131 -9.96 -21.23 -3.35
N GLU A 132 -9.13 -22.26 -3.43
CA GLU A 132 -7.99 -22.39 -2.57
C GLU A 132 -6.80 -21.59 -3.11
N LYS A 133 -6.13 -20.86 -2.21
CA LYS A 133 -4.84 -20.22 -2.46
C LYS A 133 -4.04 -20.16 -1.15
N ASP A 134 -2.75 -20.55 -1.21
CA ASP A 134 -1.81 -20.48 -0.08
C ASP A 134 -2.30 -21.22 1.19
N GLY A 135 -3.07 -22.31 1.03
CA GLY A 135 -3.64 -23.11 2.11
C GLY A 135 -4.90 -22.49 2.76
N TYR A 136 -5.47 -21.48 2.17
CA TYR A 136 -6.75 -20.88 2.58
C TYR A 136 -7.79 -21.05 1.48
N THR A 137 -8.93 -21.64 1.82
CA THR A 137 -10.10 -21.68 0.95
C THR A 137 -10.98 -20.48 1.23
N LEU A 138 -11.38 -19.78 0.20
CA LEU A 138 -12.27 -18.62 0.31
C LEU A 138 -13.42 -18.74 -0.67
N ASP A 139 -14.57 -18.27 -0.21
CA ASP A 139 -15.76 -18.16 -1.01
C ASP A 139 -15.64 -17.03 -2.04
N ILE A 140 -15.93 -17.34 -3.29
CA ILE A 140 -16.09 -16.39 -4.37
C ILE A 140 -17.54 -16.42 -4.81
N THR A 141 -18.21 -15.30 -4.73
CA THR A 141 -19.59 -15.17 -5.13
C THR A 141 -19.69 -14.98 -6.64
N VAL A 142 -20.30 -15.92 -7.33
CA VAL A 142 -20.67 -15.78 -8.74
C VAL A 142 -22.02 -15.08 -8.79
N ILE A 143 -22.10 -13.94 -9.47
CA ILE A 143 -23.28 -13.11 -9.59
C ILE A 143 -23.70 -13.06 -11.06
N GLY A 144 -24.83 -13.68 -11.37
CA GLY A 144 -25.48 -13.58 -12.67
C GLY A 144 -26.35 -12.33 -12.71
N ILE A 145 -26.05 -11.44 -13.65
CA ILE A 145 -26.78 -10.19 -13.89
C ILE A 145 -27.15 -10.08 -15.36
N ASP A 146 -28.18 -9.30 -15.65
CA ASP A 146 -28.46 -8.91 -17.02
C ASP A 146 -27.45 -7.88 -17.52
N SER A 147 -27.18 -7.86 -18.82
CA SER A 147 -26.28 -6.90 -19.46
C SER A 147 -26.70 -5.44 -19.26
N ASP A 148 -27.99 -5.20 -19.07
CA ASP A 148 -28.58 -3.87 -18.87
C ASP A 148 -28.86 -3.56 -17.38
N ASN A 149 -28.28 -4.32 -16.45
CA ASN A 149 -28.51 -4.14 -15.02
C ASN A 149 -28.09 -2.75 -14.55
N PRO A 150 -29.02 -1.95 -13.97
CA PRO A 150 -28.72 -0.57 -13.59
C PRO A 150 -27.94 -0.44 -12.28
N TYR A 151 -27.84 -1.53 -11.49
CA TYR A 151 -27.28 -1.49 -10.13
C TYR A 151 -25.81 -1.89 -10.05
N TYR A 152 -25.32 -2.67 -11.00
CA TYR A 152 -23.92 -3.00 -11.10
C TYR A 152 -23.31 -2.35 -12.34
N ASN A 153 -22.32 -1.51 -12.16
CA ASN A 153 -21.57 -0.92 -13.27
C ASN A 153 -20.53 -1.93 -13.79
N VAL A 154 -21.00 -3.06 -14.27
CA VAL A 154 -20.15 -4.18 -14.72
C VAL A 154 -20.61 -4.65 -16.09
N ASP A 155 -19.68 -4.67 -17.03
CA ASP A 155 -19.93 -5.23 -18.36
C ASP A 155 -19.81 -6.76 -18.33
N VAL A 156 -20.87 -7.46 -18.68
CA VAL A 156 -20.91 -8.93 -18.74
C VAL A 156 -21.06 -9.40 -20.17
N LYS A 157 -20.26 -10.41 -20.52
CA LYS A 157 -20.29 -11.02 -21.86
C LYS A 157 -21.08 -12.34 -21.82
N LYS A 158 -21.89 -12.56 -22.82
CA LYS A 158 -22.63 -13.85 -22.96
C LYS A 158 -21.65 -15.01 -23.17
N GLY A 159 -21.86 -16.08 -22.43
CA GLY A 159 -21.07 -17.31 -22.53
C GLY A 159 -20.90 -18.03 -21.19
N LYS A 160 -21.14 -19.34 -21.19
CA LYS A 160 -21.12 -20.21 -19.98
C LYS A 160 -19.77 -20.25 -19.23
N SER A 161 -18.68 -19.88 -19.87
CA SER A 161 -17.34 -19.95 -19.30
C SER A 161 -16.65 -18.59 -19.28
N ILE A 162 -17.37 -17.50 -19.51
CA ILE A 162 -16.81 -16.14 -19.51
C ILE A 162 -17.34 -15.41 -18.30
N VAL A 163 -16.42 -14.83 -17.51
CA VAL A 163 -16.76 -14.04 -16.33
C VAL A 163 -15.99 -12.73 -16.33
N THR A 164 -16.60 -11.70 -15.78
CA THR A 164 -15.91 -10.44 -15.42
C THR A 164 -15.52 -10.53 -13.96
N ALA A 165 -14.22 -10.53 -13.68
CA ALA A 165 -13.70 -10.63 -12.32
C ALA A 165 -13.79 -9.29 -11.61
N SER A 166 -14.15 -9.28 -10.33
CA SER A 166 -14.02 -8.09 -9.48
C SER A 166 -12.54 -7.73 -9.28
N LEU A 167 -12.25 -6.47 -8.99
CA LEU A 167 -10.92 -5.99 -8.65
C LEU A 167 -10.33 -6.80 -7.48
N SER A 168 -11.17 -7.17 -6.51
CA SER A 168 -10.80 -8.01 -5.36
C SER A 168 -10.26 -9.38 -5.78
N VAL A 169 -10.97 -10.06 -6.68
CA VAL A 169 -10.56 -11.38 -7.20
C VAL A 169 -9.29 -11.25 -8.04
N ALA A 170 -9.24 -10.24 -8.93
CA ALA A 170 -8.09 -9.99 -9.78
C ALA A 170 -6.82 -9.77 -8.96
N GLN A 171 -6.87 -8.92 -7.96
CA GLN A 171 -5.73 -8.63 -7.08
C GLN A 171 -5.34 -9.82 -6.21
N ARG A 172 -6.31 -10.48 -5.58
CA ARG A 172 -6.02 -11.59 -4.68
C ARG A 172 -5.42 -12.79 -5.38
N TYR A 173 -5.98 -13.17 -6.51
CA TYR A 173 -5.55 -14.38 -7.23
C TYR A 173 -4.53 -14.08 -8.34
N GLY A 174 -4.28 -12.80 -8.64
CA GLY A 174 -3.34 -12.37 -9.66
C GLY A 174 -3.80 -12.73 -11.06
N VAL A 175 -5.11 -12.69 -11.32
CA VAL A 175 -5.69 -13.00 -12.63
C VAL A 175 -5.88 -11.73 -13.45
N ALA A 176 -5.60 -11.81 -14.74
CA ALA A 176 -5.76 -10.75 -15.73
C ALA A 176 -6.79 -11.16 -16.78
N GLU A 177 -7.19 -10.22 -17.62
CA GLU A 177 -8.06 -10.52 -18.76
C GLU A 177 -7.43 -11.58 -19.69
N GLY A 178 -8.19 -12.61 -20.02
CA GLY A 178 -7.76 -13.77 -20.79
C GLY A 178 -7.29 -14.96 -19.96
N ASP A 179 -7.05 -14.79 -18.67
CA ASP A 179 -6.61 -15.87 -17.79
C ASP A 179 -7.74 -16.84 -17.44
N LYS A 180 -7.37 -18.04 -17.02
CA LYS A 180 -8.32 -19.04 -16.53
C LYS A 180 -8.46 -18.95 -15.02
N LEU A 181 -9.70 -18.86 -14.56
CA LEU A 181 -10.09 -18.91 -13.16
C LEU A 181 -10.86 -20.21 -12.91
N ILE A 182 -10.30 -21.10 -12.11
CA ILE A 182 -10.96 -22.35 -11.71
C ILE A 182 -11.58 -22.13 -10.33
N LEU A 183 -12.87 -22.36 -10.22
CA LEU A 183 -13.65 -22.30 -8.99
C LEU A 183 -14.30 -23.66 -8.73
N THR A 184 -14.33 -24.08 -7.47
CA THR A 184 -14.85 -25.37 -7.03
C THR A 184 -16.20 -25.20 -6.36
N ASP A 185 -17.17 -26.02 -6.77
CA ASP A 185 -18.41 -26.21 -6.04
C ASP A 185 -18.20 -27.37 -5.06
N GLU A 186 -17.96 -27.08 -3.78
CA GLU A 186 -17.69 -28.10 -2.77
C GLU A 186 -18.91 -29.03 -2.62
N ALA A 187 -20.12 -28.49 -2.66
CA ALA A 187 -21.36 -29.26 -2.50
C ALA A 187 -21.57 -30.27 -3.65
N ALA A 188 -21.21 -29.90 -4.87
CA ALA A 188 -21.32 -30.75 -6.05
C ALA A 188 -20.05 -31.55 -6.37
N GLY A 189 -18.91 -31.21 -5.73
CA GLY A 189 -17.60 -31.79 -6.01
C GLY A 189 -17.13 -31.54 -7.45
N THR A 190 -17.50 -30.38 -8.02
CA THR A 190 -17.26 -30.08 -9.45
C THR A 190 -16.43 -28.80 -9.58
N ASP A 191 -15.44 -28.84 -10.45
CA ASP A 191 -14.61 -27.69 -10.80
C ASP A 191 -15.17 -27.00 -12.06
N TYR A 192 -15.34 -25.69 -11.98
CA TYR A 192 -15.75 -24.84 -13.08
C TYR A 192 -14.58 -24.00 -13.55
N ALA A 193 -14.23 -24.12 -14.83
CA ALA A 193 -13.16 -23.34 -15.43
C ALA A 193 -13.74 -22.16 -16.20
N PHE A 194 -13.52 -20.96 -15.70
CA PHE A 194 -13.93 -19.70 -16.33
C PHE A 194 -12.74 -19.03 -17.01
N THR A 195 -13.05 -18.29 -18.08
CA THR A 195 -12.10 -17.36 -18.71
C THR A 195 -12.46 -15.95 -18.27
N VAL A 196 -11.49 -15.20 -17.76
CA VAL A 196 -11.70 -13.81 -17.35
C VAL A 196 -11.82 -12.95 -18.60
N GLY A 197 -13.03 -12.48 -18.89
CA GLY A 197 -13.35 -11.65 -20.04
C GLY A 197 -13.18 -10.14 -19.82
N GLY A 198 -12.95 -9.74 -18.57
CA GLY A 198 -12.74 -8.36 -18.14
C GLY A 198 -12.53 -8.28 -16.63
N ILE A 199 -12.13 -7.10 -16.16
CA ILE A 199 -12.00 -6.79 -14.72
C ILE A 199 -12.88 -5.57 -14.44
N SER A 200 -13.74 -5.67 -13.42
CA SER A 200 -14.59 -4.57 -12.96
C SER A 200 -14.01 -3.88 -11.73
N ASP A 201 -14.35 -2.61 -11.54
CA ASP A 201 -13.96 -1.82 -10.36
C ASP A 201 -14.72 -2.21 -9.08
N TYR A 202 -15.56 -3.26 -9.14
CA TYR A 202 -16.28 -3.74 -7.96
C TYR A 202 -15.30 -4.24 -6.88
N SER A 203 -15.42 -3.68 -5.69
CA SER A 203 -14.46 -3.88 -4.58
C SER A 203 -15.10 -4.38 -3.30
N ALA A 204 -16.44 -4.47 -3.24
CA ALA A 204 -17.16 -4.79 -2.01
C ALA A 204 -16.96 -6.23 -1.50
N GLY A 205 -16.43 -7.13 -2.33
CA GLY A 205 -16.18 -8.51 -1.96
C GLY A 205 -15.50 -9.33 -3.05
N LEU A 206 -15.23 -10.59 -2.76
CA LEU A 206 -14.70 -11.53 -3.75
C LEU A 206 -15.86 -11.99 -4.63
N ALA A 207 -16.04 -11.35 -5.77
CA ALA A 207 -17.12 -11.64 -6.70
C ALA A 207 -16.62 -11.80 -8.13
N VAL A 208 -17.35 -12.59 -8.92
CA VAL A 208 -17.24 -12.65 -10.36
C VAL A 208 -18.63 -12.48 -10.96
N PHE A 209 -18.73 -11.76 -12.04
CA PHE A 209 -19.99 -11.46 -12.72
C PHE A 209 -20.08 -12.22 -14.04
N MET A 210 -21.25 -12.71 -14.35
CA MET A 210 -21.54 -13.30 -15.64
C MET A 210 -22.97 -13.01 -16.08
N ASP A 211 -23.25 -13.23 -17.34
CA ASP A 211 -24.60 -13.11 -17.89
C ASP A 211 -25.53 -14.10 -17.20
N ILE A 212 -26.68 -13.63 -16.73
CA ILE A 212 -27.61 -14.42 -15.90
C ILE A 212 -28.14 -15.67 -16.64
N ASP A 213 -28.44 -15.54 -17.94
CA ASP A 213 -28.94 -16.67 -18.73
C ASP A 213 -27.85 -17.72 -18.94
N SER A 214 -26.61 -17.26 -19.20
CA SER A 214 -25.45 -18.15 -19.30
C SER A 214 -25.16 -18.87 -17.96
N MET A 215 -25.44 -18.21 -16.85
CA MET A 215 -25.28 -18.78 -15.51
C MET A 215 -26.36 -19.84 -15.22
N ARG A 216 -27.63 -19.54 -15.55
CA ARG A 216 -28.74 -20.48 -15.40
C ARG A 216 -28.47 -21.75 -16.19
N GLU A 217 -28.04 -21.62 -17.44
CA GLU A 217 -27.71 -22.75 -18.31
C GLU A 217 -26.49 -23.55 -17.78
N LEU A 218 -25.48 -22.89 -17.25
CA LEU A 218 -24.28 -23.54 -16.65
C LEU A 218 -24.66 -24.41 -15.47
N PHE A 219 -25.49 -23.88 -14.55
CA PHE A 219 -25.87 -24.55 -13.32
C PHE A 219 -27.20 -25.34 -13.46
N ARG A 220 -27.72 -25.46 -14.67
CA ARG A 220 -28.93 -26.24 -15.02
C ARG A 220 -30.16 -25.81 -14.20
N GLN A 221 -30.34 -24.50 -14.09
CA GLN A 221 -31.53 -23.90 -13.48
C GLN A 221 -32.53 -23.55 -14.58
N ASP A 222 -33.80 -23.30 -14.17
CA ASP A 222 -34.86 -22.84 -15.04
C ASP A 222 -34.55 -21.42 -15.56
N ASP A 223 -35.10 -21.07 -16.73
CA ASP A 223 -34.81 -19.82 -17.44
C ASP A 223 -35.23 -18.56 -16.64
N ASP A 224 -36.16 -18.70 -15.70
CA ASP A 224 -36.67 -17.66 -14.83
C ASP A 224 -36.06 -17.70 -13.40
N TYR A 225 -35.12 -18.61 -13.16
CA TYR A 225 -34.52 -18.78 -11.82
C TYR A 225 -33.78 -17.56 -11.35
N TYR A 226 -34.07 -17.09 -10.13
CA TYR A 226 -33.31 -16.09 -9.42
C TYR A 226 -33.40 -16.36 -7.90
N ASN A 227 -32.41 -15.92 -7.14
CA ASN A 227 -32.35 -16.06 -5.69
C ASN A 227 -31.89 -14.78 -4.99
N MET A 228 -31.66 -13.72 -5.74
CA MET A 228 -31.33 -12.40 -5.23
C MET A 228 -32.11 -11.34 -6.01
N VAL A 229 -32.51 -10.28 -5.30
CA VAL A 229 -33.25 -9.16 -5.88
C VAL A 229 -32.64 -7.85 -5.40
N LEU A 230 -32.43 -6.95 -6.32
CA LEU A 230 -31.92 -5.59 -6.07
C LEU A 230 -33.04 -4.57 -6.26
N SER A 231 -33.09 -3.54 -5.42
CA SER A 231 -34.11 -2.50 -5.50
C SER A 231 -33.65 -1.18 -4.89
N ASP A 232 -34.22 -0.06 -5.39
CA ASP A 232 -34.05 1.27 -4.81
C ASP A 232 -35.04 1.54 -3.64
N LYS A 233 -36.04 0.67 -3.49
CA LYS A 233 -37.08 0.83 -2.48
C LYS A 233 -37.21 -0.44 -1.65
N ALA A 234 -37.66 -0.25 -0.43
CA ALA A 234 -38.00 -1.39 0.40
C ALA A 234 -39.15 -2.18 -0.27
N LEU A 235 -38.92 -3.47 -0.48
CA LEU A 235 -39.89 -4.38 -1.07
C LEU A 235 -40.68 -5.09 0.02
N ASP A 236 -41.96 -5.28 -0.24
CA ASP A 236 -42.85 -6.05 0.64
C ASP A 236 -42.76 -7.54 0.23
N ILE A 237 -41.73 -8.21 0.77
CA ILE A 237 -41.51 -9.64 0.56
C ILE A 237 -41.80 -10.35 1.89
N ASP A 238 -42.52 -11.46 1.82
CA ASP A 238 -42.80 -12.30 3.01
C ASP A 238 -41.50 -12.67 3.74
N GLU A 239 -41.41 -12.35 5.02
CA GLU A 239 -40.23 -12.60 5.89
C GLU A 239 -39.79 -14.08 5.86
N GLY A 240 -40.74 -15.00 5.68
CA GLY A 240 -40.46 -16.43 5.57
C GLY A 240 -39.60 -16.79 4.33
N ARG A 241 -39.61 -15.98 3.31
CA ARG A 241 -38.89 -16.17 2.05
C ARG A 241 -37.51 -15.48 2.06
N ILE A 242 -37.31 -14.52 2.91
CA ILE A 242 -36.08 -13.74 2.98
C ILE A 242 -35.02 -14.53 3.79
N TYR A 243 -33.84 -14.73 3.16
CA TYR A 243 -32.67 -15.24 3.85
C TYR A 243 -31.90 -14.10 4.55
N SER A 244 -31.61 -13.04 3.80
CA SER A 244 -30.96 -11.83 4.34
C SER A 244 -31.37 -10.59 3.55
N VAL A 245 -31.37 -9.46 4.23
CA VAL A 245 -31.52 -8.13 3.62
C VAL A 245 -30.26 -7.35 3.93
N THR A 246 -29.63 -6.83 2.90
CA THR A 246 -28.48 -5.91 3.03
C THR A 246 -28.88 -4.57 2.47
N ALA A 247 -28.95 -3.56 3.33
CA ALA A 247 -29.17 -2.19 2.87
C ALA A 247 -27.84 -1.50 2.58
N LYS A 248 -27.84 -0.56 1.66
CA LYS A 248 -26.66 0.27 1.37
C LYS A 248 -26.12 0.96 2.63
N SER A 249 -27.01 1.39 3.51
CA SER A 249 -26.65 1.95 4.82
C SER A 249 -25.87 0.96 5.71
N ASP A 250 -26.06 -0.35 5.56
CA ASP A 250 -25.32 -1.37 6.32
C ASP A 250 -23.90 -1.53 5.78
N ILE A 251 -23.76 -1.47 4.44
CA ILE A 251 -22.46 -1.47 3.77
C ILE A 251 -21.69 -0.20 4.18
N GLU A 252 -22.34 0.95 4.18
CA GLU A 252 -21.74 2.21 4.59
C GLU A 252 -21.33 2.18 6.06
N ARG A 253 -22.16 1.63 6.94
CA ARG A 253 -21.85 1.48 8.36
C ARG A 253 -20.66 0.53 8.58
N SER A 254 -20.64 -0.61 7.92
CA SER A 254 -19.56 -1.59 8.07
C SER A 254 -18.24 -1.05 7.52
N SER A 255 -18.23 -0.33 6.39
CA SER A 255 -17.05 0.32 5.84
C SER A 255 -16.53 1.44 6.76
N LYS A 256 -17.42 2.23 7.36
CA LYS A 256 -17.05 3.26 8.36
C LYS A 256 -16.45 2.64 9.61
N VAL A 257 -17.05 1.58 10.15
CA VAL A 257 -16.50 0.86 11.31
C VAL A 257 -15.11 0.30 11.00
N PHE A 258 -14.90 -0.26 9.81
CA PHE A 258 -13.60 -0.71 9.38
C PHE A 258 -12.59 0.44 9.33
N ALA A 259 -12.95 1.58 8.72
CA ALA A 259 -12.10 2.76 8.65
C ALA A 259 -11.78 3.33 10.03
N GLU A 260 -12.74 3.36 10.96
CA GLU A 260 -12.54 3.79 12.35
C GLU A 260 -11.59 2.88 13.11
N LEU A 261 -11.74 1.57 13.00
CA LEU A 261 -10.85 0.59 13.64
C LEU A 261 -9.42 0.72 13.11
N MET A 262 -9.26 0.95 11.80
CA MET A 262 -7.96 1.12 11.17
C MET A 262 -7.36 2.51 11.46
N SER A 263 -8.18 3.54 11.67
CA SER A 263 -7.72 4.92 11.87
C SER A 263 -6.78 5.06 13.07
N GLY A 264 -7.08 4.40 14.18
CA GLY A 264 -6.23 4.39 15.37
C GLY A 264 -4.84 3.79 15.08
N MET A 265 -4.79 2.72 14.32
CA MET A 265 -3.54 2.07 13.90
C MET A 265 -2.76 2.97 12.92
N VAL A 266 -3.44 3.60 11.97
CA VAL A 266 -2.84 4.52 11.01
C VAL A 266 -2.27 5.75 11.71
N ILE A 267 -3.02 6.38 12.61
CA ILE A 267 -2.57 7.55 13.38
C ILE A 267 -1.32 7.22 14.20
N THR A 268 -1.29 6.06 14.86
CA THR A 268 -0.10 5.63 15.60
C THR A 268 1.09 5.37 14.69
N LEU A 269 0.89 4.80 13.52
CA LEU A 269 1.94 4.54 12.54
C LEU A 269 2.52 5.85 11.99
N VAL A 270 1.68 6.79 11.55
CA VAL A 270 2.09 8.11 11.06
C VAL A 270 2.77 8.92 12.16
N GLY A 271 2.19 8.95 13.36
CA GLY A 271 2.76 9.65 14.51
C GLY A 271 4.15 9.13 14.90
N THR A 272 4.28 7.81 14.98
CA THR A 272 5.55 7.15 15.28
C THR A 272 6.60 7.43 14.21
N SER A 273 6.23 7.36 12.94
CA SER A 273 7.15 7.65 11.83
C SER A 273 7.61 9.10 11.82
N ALA A 274 6.72 10.05 12.13
CA ALA A 274 7.06 11.46 12.25
C ALA A 274 8.06 11.70 13.40
N VAL A 275 7.84 11.07 14.56
CA VAL A 275 8.77 11.14 15.69
C VAL A 275 10.14 10.56 15.32
N ILE A 276 10.16 9.37 14.70
CA ILE A 276 11.40 8.73 14.24
C ILE A 276 12.13 9.65 13.26
N PHE A 277 11.43 10.25 12.30
CA PHE A 277 12.00 11.17 11.33
C PHE A 277 12.69 12.37 12.04
N VAL A 278 12.00 13.01 12.97
CA VAL A 278 12.54 14.16 13.72
C VAL A 278 13.77 13.76 14.55
N VAL A 279 13.71 12.63 15.27
CA VAL A 279 14.83 12.13 16.08
C VAL A 279 16.03 11.79 15.19
N VAL A 280 15.82 11.09 14.10
CA VAL A 280 16.90 10.74 13.16
C VAL A 280 17.54 11.99 12.58
N MET A 281 16.74 12.97 12.14
CA MET A 281 17.23 14.24 11.62
C MET A 281 18.04 15.02 12.67
N TYR A 282 17.56 15.06 13.92
CA TYR A 282 18.29 15.70 15.02
C TYR A 282 19.63 15.04 15.28
N LEU A 283 19.67 13.72 15.41
CA LEU A 283 20.90 12.97 15.65
C LEU A 283 21.90 13.13 14.50
N MET A 284 21.42 13.08 13.24
CA MET A 284 22.28 13.27 12.08
C MET A 284 22.86 14.67 12.00
N MET A 285 22.08 15.70 12.33
CA MET A 285 22.57 17.07 12.43
C MET A 285 23.67 17.19 13.48
N GLY A 286 23.51 16.58 14.65
CA GLY A 286 24.54 16.51 15.71
C GLY A 286 25.81 15.87 15.18
N VAL A 287 25.75 14.70 14.59
CA VAL A 287 26.93 14.00 14.05
C VAL A 287 27.64 14.83 12.96
N MET A 288 26.91 15.56 12.12
CA MET A 288 27.51 16.44 11.11
C MET A 288 28.23 17.61 11.73
N ILE A 289 27.65 18.24 12.77
CA ILE A 289 28.28 19.35 13.51
C ILE A 289 29.55 18.88 14.20
N ASP A 290 29.51 17.74 14.89
CA ASP A 290 30.66 17.19 15.62
C ASP A 290 31.81 16.87 14.64
N ARG A 291 31.54 16.30 13.48
CA ARG A 291 32.56 16.05 12.46
C ARG A 291 33.16 17.33 11.87
N SER A 292 32.37 18.38 11.80
CA SER A 292 32.80 19.69 11.27
C SER A 292 33.39 20.58 12.34
N SER A 293 33.40 20.16 13.62
CA SER A 293 33.80 20.98 14.77
C SER A 293 35.20 21.56 14.67
N PHE A 294 36.19 20.80 14.21
CA PHE A 294 37.56 21.28 13.96
C PHE A 294 37.61 22.39 12.91
N GLY A 295 36.91 22.20 11.77
CA GLY A 295 36.84 23.23 10.74
C GLY A 295 36.10 24.49 11.18
N ILE A 296 35.07 24.34 12.00
CA ILE A 296 34.33 25.44 12.62
C ILE A 296 35.22 26.22 13.59
N SER A 297 35.98 25.51 14.43
CA SER A 297 36.92 26.11 15.35
C SER A 297 38.01 26.88 14.62
N LEU A 298 38.58 26.32 13.56
CA LEU A 298 39.59 26.96 12.76
C LEU A 298 39.11 28.27 12.13
N LEU A 299 37.89 28.26 11.54
CA LEU A 299 37.29 29.48 10.96
C LEU A 299 37.05 30.56 12.03
N LYS A 300 36.60 30.16 13.23
CA LYS A 300 36.45 31.11 14.34
C LYS A 300 37.78 31.72 14.78
N THR A 301 38.88 30.95 14.80
CA THR A 301 40.21 31.45 15.10
C THR A 301 40.70 32.46 14.05
N PHE A 302 40.29 32.28 12.79
CA PHE A 302 40.56 33.24 11.72
C PHE A 302 39.65 34.49 11.74
N GLY A 303 38.78 34.66 12.74
CA GLY A 303 37.97 35.86 12.91
C GLY A 303 36.64 35.86 12.13
N TYR A 304 36.22 34.73 11.58
CA TYR A 304 34.92 34.64 10.88
C TYR A 304 33.77 34.77 11.89
N SER A 305 32.76 35.54 11.51
CA SER A 305 31.59 35.76 12.36
C SER A 305 30.72 34.48 12.48
N LYS A 306 29.90 34.40 13.56
CA LYS A 306 28.94 33.29 13.73
C LYS A 306 28.00 33.13 12.51
N LYS A 307 27.66 34.25 11.86
CA LYS A 307 26.81 34.25 10.64
C LYS A 307 27.52 33.60 9.44
N ASP A 308 28.81 33.86 9.28
CA ASP A 308 29.61 33.32 8.17
C ASP A 308 29.83 31.82 8.35
N VAL A 309 30.10 31.36 9.56
CA VAL A 309 30.24 29.95 9.90
C VAL A 309 28.92 29.21 9.67
N LYS A 310 27.78 29.80 10.10
CA LYS A 310 26.47 29.28 9.85
C LYS A 310 26.20 29.12 8.35
N LYS A 311 26.47 30.16 7.56
CA LYS A 311 26.27 30.19 6.12
C LYS A 311 27.15 29.17 5.36
N LEU A 312 28.37 28.92 5.86
CA LEU A 312 29.30 27.97 5.25
C LEU A 312 28.95 26.51 5.54
N TYR A 313 28.60 26.19 6.80
CA TYR A 313 28.41 24.81 7.26
C TYR A 313 26.94 24.39 7.32
N LEU A 314 26.05 25.18 7.95
CA LEU A 314 24.64 24.79 8.08
C LEU A 314 23.89 24.86 6.76
N ASP A 315 24.10 25.93 5.98
CA ASP A 315 23.41 26.03 4.68
C ASP A 315 23.93 24.96 3.70
N GLY A 316 25.21 24.57 3.81
CA GLY A 316 25.76 23.45 3.03
C GLY A 316 25.05 22.13 3.34
N ASN A 317 24.83 21.86 4.62
CA ASN A 317 24.15 20.66 5.10
C ASN A 317 22.64 20.68 4.73
N ALA A 318 21.99 21.83 4.81
CA ALA A 318 20.60 21.99 4.39
C ALA A 318 20.41 21.65 2.90
N ILE A 319 21.35 22.04 2.04
CA ILE A 319 21.34 21.68 0.61
C ILE A 319 21.47 20.16 0.44
N THR A 320 22.35 19.52 1.21
CA THR A 320 22.50 18.05 1.16
C THR A 320 21.22 17.34 1.56
N ILE A 321 20.58 17.79 2.63
CA ILE A 321 19.30 17.25 3.10
C ILE A 321 18.24 17.44 2.02
N ALA A 322 18.13 18.62 1.40
CA ALA A 322 17.16 18.90 0.35
C ALA A 322 17.39 18.01 -0.89
N ILE A 323 18.64 17.85 -1.32
CA ILE A 323 18.97 16.96 -2.44
C ILE A 323 18.63 15.51 -2.09
N SER A 324 18.96 15.06 -0.88
CA SER A 324 18.63 13.72 -0.41
C SER A 324 17.12 13.50 -0.37
N ALA A 325 16.33 14.48 0.09
CA ALA A 325 14.87 14.41 0.07
C ALA A 325 14.30 14.25 -1.33
N ILE A 326 14.76 15.07 -2.27
CA ILE A 326 14.31 15.02 -3.67
C ILE A 326 14.62 13.66 -4.32
N ILE A 327 15.73 13.02 -3.96
CA ILE A 327 16.11 11.71 -4.48
C ILE A 327 15.36 10.58 -3.75
N CYS A 328 15.22 10.69 -2.43
CA CYS A 328 14.59 9.66 -1.62
C CYS A 328 13.08 9.55 -1.87
N LEU A 329 12.40 10.65 -2.19
CA LEU A 329 10.97 10.68 -2.46
C LEU A 329 10.55 9.73 -3.59
N PRO A 330 11.06 9.88 -4.83
CA PRO A 330 10.69 8.98 -5.91
C PRO A 330 11.20 7.54 -5.69
N LEU A 331 12.34 7.39 -5.00
CA LEU A 331 12.87 6.06 -4.69
C LEU A 331 12.00 5.34 -3.66
N SER A 332 11.51 6.04 -2.64
CA SER A 332 10.58 5.50 -1.64
C SER A 332 9.26 5.10 -2.30
N LYS A 333 8.73 5.93 -3.19
CA LYS A 333 7.54 5.59 -3.97
C LYS A 333 7.74 4.32 -4.79
N LEU A 334 8.82 4.21 -5.52
CA LEU A 334 9.12 3.02 -6.33
C LEU A 334 9.20 1.74 -5.49
N VAL A 335 9.78 1.83 -4.28
CA VAL A 335 9.84 0.71 -3.34
C VAL A 335 8.45 0.37 -2.81
N MET A 336 7.64 1.37 -2.47
CA MET A 336 6.27 1.17 -2.00
C MET A 336 5.40 0.54 -3.09
N ASP A 337 5.47 1.01 -4.33
CA ASP A 337 4.74 0.45 -5.48
C ASP A 337 5.08 -1.04 -5.72
N ARG A 338 6.29 -1.48 -5.31
CA ARG A 338 6.70 -2.89 -5.41
C ARG A 338 6.26 -3.73 -4.22
N ILE A 339 6.23 -3.15 -3.03
CA ILE A 339 5.91 -3.87 -1.78
C ILE A 339 4.39 -3.96 -1.59
N TYR A 340 3.65 -2.91 -1.92
CA TYR A 340 2.21 -2.80 -1.70
C TYR A 340 1.40 -3.95 -2.30
N PRO A 341 1.61 -4.37 -3.55
CA PRO A 341 0.88 -5.50 -4.13
C PRO A 341 1.03 -6.82 -3.37
N SER A 342 2.10 -6.99 -2.60
CA SER A 342 2.29 -8.19 -1.78
C SER A 342 1.46 -8.23 -0.49
N PHE A 343 0.92 -7.08 -0.06
CA PHE A 343 0.02 -6.99 1.10
C PHE A 343 -1.45 -7.18 0.73
N ILE A 344 -1.84 -6.84 -0.51
CA ILE A 344 -3.23 -6.91 -0.98
C ILE A 344 -3.83 -8.32 -0.90
N PRO A 345 -3.11 -9.41 -1.24
CA PRO A 345 -3.67 -10.76 -1.18
C PRO A 345 -4.20 -11.16 0.21
N ASN A 346 -3.85 -10.44 1.25
CA ASN A 346 -4.30 -10.72 2.62
C ASN A 346 -5.59 -9.96 3.01
N VAL A 347 -6.11 -9.12 2.11
CA VAL A 347 -7.33 -8.33 2.32
C VAL A 347 -8.45 -8.91 1.46
N ALA A 348 -9.63 -9.13 2.04
CA ALA A 348 -10.77 -9.74 1.35
C ALA A 348 -11.55 -8.77 0.44
N CYS A 349 -11.19 -7.49 0.41
CA CYS A 349 -11.78 -6.47 -0.47
C CYS A 349 -10.76 -5.98 -1.49
N GLY A 350 -11.24 -5.52 -2.66
CA GLY A 350 -10.42 -4.86 -3.66
C GLY A 350 -9.94 -3.51 -3.17
N ILE A 351 -8.73 -3.16 -3.52
CA ILE A 351 -8.13 -1.90 -3.11
C ILE A 351 -7.65 -1.17 -4.36
N ASN A 352 -8.18 0.01 -4.56
CA ASN A 352 -7.67 0.90 -5.58
C ASN A 352 -6.32 1.48 -5.12
N LEU A 353 -5.26 1.13 -5.83
CA LEU A 353 -3.88 1.57 -5.55
C LEU A 353 -3.53 2.91 -6.18
N ASN A 354 -4.50 3.59 -6.77
CA ASN A 354 -4.28 4.94 -7.30
C ASN A 354 -4.21 5.94 -6.14
N PHE A 355 -3.01 6.11 -5.59
CA PHE A 355 -2.78 7.12 -4.56
C PHE A 355 -2.68 8.50 -5.18
N ALA A 356 -3.34 9.46 -4.56
CA ALA A 356 -3.33 10.83 -5.03
C ALA A 356 -1.91 11.43 -4.96
N TRP A 357 -1.50 12.12 -6.01
CA TRP A 357 -0.15 12.69 -6.13
C TRP A 357 0.23 13.68 -5.00
N TYR A 358 -0.77 14.27 -4.34
CA TYR A 358 -0.57 15.21 -3.23
C TYR A 358 -0.19 14.53 -1.90
N LEU A 359 -0.19 13.20 -1.85
CA LEU A 359 0.28 12.43 -0.67
C LEU A 359 1.82 12.30 -0.65
N TYR A 360 2.45 12.58 -1.77
CA TYR A 360 3.89 12.54 -1.96
C TYR A 360 4.48 13.94 -2.10
#